data_e88e399c11f47a3227c7814571788426
#
_entry.id   e88e399c11f47a3227c7814571788426
#
_cell.length_a   1.000
_cell.length_b   1.000
_cell.length_c   1.000
_cell.angle_alpha   90.00
_cell.angle_beta   90.00
_cell.angle_gamma   90.00
#
_symmetry.space_group_name_H-M   'P 1'
#
loop_
_entity.id
_entity.type
_entity.pdbx_description
1 polymer ?
#
loop_
_entity_poly.entity_id
_entity_poly.type
_entity_poly.pdbx_seq_one_letter_code
_entity_poly.pdbx_strand_id
1 'polypeptide(L)'
;MAETWIRLLGPPTIESSGATPPQPKGRKAWAVLAYLALQPDGISRSRTATLLFPDAADPLGALRWNLSELRRTLAGVSIDGDPLRLALLPPWRCDALDLVGSATGNGLDPRQFNGQLLEGLSFPDSPVFDSWLADQRYRLENCVQSLLYEAALAALASGTPADAVELATLALRRDPFQADCTAVLVKALVALGEHRRAREEVTKCADLYHRELGLPLPAEVRRALSGSAPAADPGMPATAATVRSYLDAGSASLSAGAVDRGLDQLRLAVVLAQRAGQPNTDRHLVAESLVTLAGALIHQAGGRGAEVADFLHRALSAEAPDGVSRTAAAAFRELGYLSVQRGVPDRAAGWLERAMQAAQGIPDEQARILAIQGMLASDTAHYGDAVVAFTESGLLARAVRNRRQQAFSEALLGRVHLIRGDLKLAAASLDRALEWIAEEHWTAFEPFVAGVRGETYLGAGRLEDAAALIDRSWVMADLAGDHCYMALAAGAEARLFLAHGDLAAAEHWIDRGLEPSPWYLWYTARLLDAAAEVTIATGSPRALRFVDRLGALASRSGMREFVVRAQSHRAVLGDEAAALSVPWLAKEIDNPALTAFLARRHGVTL
;
A
#
# COMPACT_ATOMS: atom_id res chain seq x y z
N MET A 1 -21.94 9.95 -28.15
CA MET A 1 -21.04 9.27 -29.12
C MET A 1 -20.74 7.89 -28.54
N ALA A 2 -20.64 6.87 -29.41
CA ALA A 2 -20.31 5.51 -28.97
C ALA A 2 -18.91 5.51 -28.32
N GLU A 3 -18.76 4.97 -27.11
CA GLU A 3 -17.48 4.80 -26.45
C GLU A 3 -16.60 3.82 -27.22
N THR A 4 -15.32 4.13 -27.31
CA THR A 4 -14.30 3.26 -27.91
C THR A 4 -13.28 2.89 -26.83
N TRP A 5 -13.10 1.59 -26.63
CA TRP A 5 -12.27 1.05 -25.58
C TRP A 5 -10.96 0.47 -26.13
N ILE A 6 -9.86 0.86 -25.54
CA ILE A 6 -8.59 0.17 -25.62
C ILE A 6 -8.56 -0.82 -24.44
N ARG A 7 -8.64 -2.12 -24.76
CA ARG A 7 -8.51 -3.20 -23.79
C ARG A 7 -7.07 -3.66 -23.75
N LEU A 8 -6.40 -3.41 -22.65
CA LEU A 8 -5.04 -3.88 -22.38
C LEU A 8 -5.01 -4.98 -21.34
N LEU A 9 -6.08 -5.10 -20.53
CA LEU A 9 -6.27 -6.18 -19.56
C LEU A 9 -6.99 -7.35 -20.27
N GLY A 10 -6.31 -8.48 -20.35
CA GLY A 10 -6.68 -9.60 -21.20
C GLY A 10 -5.95 -9.58 -22.56
N PRO A 11 -6.36 -10.39 -23.54
CA PRO A 11 -5.86 -10.31 -24.90
C PRO A 11 -6.10 -8.89 -25.47
N PRO A 12 -5.05 -8.15 -25.87
CA PRO A 12 -5.20 -6.74 -26.21
C PRO A 12 -6.09 -6.56 -27.46
N THR A 13 -7.07 -5.65 -27.35
CA THR A 13 -8.02 -5.37 -28.43
C THR A 13 -8.56 -3.94 -28.34
N ILE A 14 -9.08 -3.44 -29.47
CA ILE A 14 -9.87 -2.19 -29.53
C ILE A 14 -11.32 -2.57 -29.81
N GLU A 15 -12.23 -2.07 -28.96
CA GLU A 15 -13.66 -2.32 -29.02
C GLU A 15 -14.44 -1.02 -29.25
N SER A 16 -15.51 -1.06 -30.03
CA SER A 16 -16.44 0.05 -30.18
C SER A 16 -17.86 -0.49 -30.37
N SER A 17 -18.84 0.22 -29.88
CA SER A 17 -20.25 -0.14 -29.98
C SER A 17 -20.83 -0.02 -31.41
N GLY A 18 -19.99 0.20 -32.43
CA GLY A 18 -20.36 0.32 -33.85
C GLY A 18 -19.66 -0.70 -34.76
N ALA A 19 -18.91 -0.22 -35.74
CA ALA A 19 -18.11 -1.06 -36.63
C ALA A 19 -16.88 -1.60 -35.90
N THR A 20 -16.38 -2.78 -36.27
CA THR A 20 -15.13 -3.33 -35.73
C THR A 20 -13.96 -2.39 -36.06
N PRO A 21 -13.33 -1.76 -35.06
CA PRO A 21 -12.25 -0.83 -35.30
C PRO A 21 -10.98 -1.56 -35.76
N PRO A 22 -10.10 -0.89 -36.53
CA PRO A 22 -8.84 -1.47 -36.92
C PRO A 22 -7.97 -1.75 -35.66
N GLN A 23 -7.23 -2.86 -35.71
CA GLN A 23 -6.35 -3.28 -34.61
C GLN A 23 -4.90 -2.91 -34.94
N PRO A 24 -4.08 -2.49 -33.94
CA PRO A 24 -2.63 -2.30 -34.11
C PRO A 24 -1.95 -3.58 -34.58
N LYS A 25 -1.11 -3.47 -35.61
CA LYS A 25 -0.39 -4.63 -36.18
C LYS A 25 0.88 -4.93 -35.40
N GLY A 26 0.99 -6.18 -34.93
CA GLY A 26 2.18 -6.70 -34.29
C GLY A 26 2.23 -6.44 -32.77
N ARG A 27 2.87 -7.38 -32.06
CA ARG A 27 2.98 -7.37 -30.60
C ARG A 27 3.68 -6.12 -30.03
N LYS A 28 4.71 -5.57 -30.75
CA LYS A 28 5.47 -4.39 -30.31
C LYS A 28 4.62 -3.11 -30.32
N ALA A 29 3.64 -2.97 -31.20
CA ALA A 29 2.74 -1.82 -31.17
C ALA A 29 1.89 -1.82 -29.89
N TRP A 30 1.37 -2.98 -29.49
CA TRP A 30 0.67 -3.14 -28.22
C TRP A 30 1.58 -2.89 -27.00
N ALA A 31 2.85 -3.33 -27.06
CA ALA A 31 3.84 -3.07 -26.03
C ALA A 31 4.12 -1.57 -25.86
N VAL A 32 4.32 -0.84 -26.97
CA VAL A 32 4.47 0.63 -26.95
C VAL A 32 3.25 1.29 -26.31
N LEU A 33 2.05 0.89 -26.72
CA LEU A 33 0.80 1.46 -26.22
C LEU A 33 0.61 1.23 -24.71
N ALA A 34 0.82 -0.01 -24.25
CA ALA A 34 0.72 -0.35 -22.82
C ALA A 34 1.77 0.38 -21.98
N TYR A 35 3.00 0.48 -22.50
CA TYR A 35 4.07 1.18 -21.82
C TYR A 35 3.78 2.67 -21.66
N LEU A 36 3.28 3.33 -22.71
CA LEU A 36 2.90 4.75 -22.67
C LEU A 36 1.66 4.99 -21.78
N ALA A 37 0.69 4.08 -21.79
CA ALA A 37 -0.50 4.18 -20.96
C ALA A 37 -0.17 4.17 -19.46
N LEU A 38 0.84 3.40 -19.04
CA LEU A 38 1.23 3.27 -17.63
C LEU A 38 2.37 4.24 -17.20
N GLN A 39 2.68 5.25 -18.04
CA GLN A 39 3.68 6.28 -17.77
C GLN A 39 3.06 7.69 -17.95
N PRO A 40 2.29 8.18 -16.96
CA PRO A 40 1.54 9.42 -17.07
C PRO A 40 2.43 10.65 -17.27
N ASP A 41 3.63 10.66 -16.71
CA ASP A 41 4.59 11.76 -16.83
C ASP A 41 5.26 11.83 -18.21
N GLY A 42 5.05 10.78 -19.01
CA GLY A 42 5.67 10.61 -20.30
C GLY A 42 7.08 10.03 -20.23
N ILE A 43 7.61 9.57 -21.35
CA ILE A 43 8.91 8.88 -21.41
C ILE A 43 9.68 9.26 -22.67
N SER A 44 11.01 9.39 -22.56
CA SER A 44 11.83 9.78 -23.70
C SER A 44 11.80 8.73 -24.83
N ARG A 45 11.85 9.20 -26.06
CA ARG A 45 11.86 8.34 -27.25
C ARG A 45 13.05 7.39 -27.25
N SER A 46 14.21 7.88 -26.85
CA SER A 46 15.43 7.07 -26.76
C SER A 46 15.26 5.92 -25.79
N ARG A 47 14.72 6.19 -24.60
CA ARG A 47 14.46 5.17 -23.57
C ARG A 47 13.46 4.12 -24.04
N THR A 48 12.33 4.55 -24.64
CA THR A 48 11.32 3.64 -25.19
C THR A 48 11.91 2.75 -26.29
N ALA A 49 12.75 3.33 -27.17
CA ALA A 49 13.39 2.60 -28.24
C ALA A 49 14.37 1.54 -27.71
N THR A 50 15.23 1.90 -26.78
CA THR A 50 16.20 0.97 -26.17
C THR A 50 15.48 -0.16 -25.41
N LEU A 51 14.40 0.15 -24.70
CA LEU A 51 13.65 -0.83 -23.94
C LEU A 51 12.95 -1.88 -24.83
N LEU A 52 12.28 -1.41 -25.89
CA LEU A 52 11.41 -2.28 -26.70
C LEU A 52 12.11 -2.87 -27.93
N PHE A 53 13.19 -2.27 -28.39
CA PHE A 53 13.89 -2.67 -29.63
C PHE A 53 15.42 -2.78 -29.41
N PRO A 54 15.91 -3.47 -28.36
CA PRO A 54 17.35 -3.50 -28.05
C PRO A 54 18.18 -4.11 -29.17
N ASP A 55 17.66 -5.08 -29.92
CA ASP A 55 18.37 -5.80 -30.97
C ASP A 55 18.17 -5.20 -32.37
N ALA A 56 17.40 -4.09 -32.49
CA ALA A 56 17.16 -3.48 -33.80
C ALA A 56 18.38 -2.68 -34.27
N ALA A 57 18.76 -2.76 -35.54
CA ALA A 57 19.81 -1.96 -36.14
C ALA A 57 19.55 -0.44 -36.05
N ASP A 58 18.27 -0.02 -36.10
CA ASP A 58 17.80 1.35 -35.82
C ASP A 58 16.63 1.28 -34.82
N PRO A 59 16.87 1.27 -33.50
CA PRO A 59 15.81 1.23 -32.49
C PRO A 59 14.83 2.41 -32.58
N LEU A 60 15.32 3.61 -32.88
CA LEU A 60 14.50 4.80 -33.06
C LEU A 60 13.63 4.72 -34.32
N GLY A 61 14.14 4.13 -35.39
CA GLY A 61 13.38 3.84 -36.61
C GLY A 61 12.27 2.83 -36.37
N ALA A 62 12.57 1.76 -35.64
CA ALA A 62 11.59 0.76 -35.22
C ALA A 62 10.48 1.38 -34.35
N LEU A 63 10.85 2.23 -33.40
CA LEU A 63 9.86 2.97 -32.59
C LEU A 63 9.01 3.91 -33.45
N ARG A 64 9.62 4.70 -34.36
CA ARG A 64 8.87 5.58 -35.27
C ARG A 64 7.82 4.83 -36.10
N TRP A 65 8.17 3.65 -36.59
CA TRP A 65 7.24 2.81 -37.35
C TRP A 65 6.02 2.38 -36.47
N ASN A 66 6.27 1.89 -35.26
CA ASN A 66 5.20 1.49 -34.33
C ASN A 66 4.33 2.68 -33.90
N LEU A 67 4.90 3.85 -33.64
CA LEU A 67 4.15 5.07 -33.33
C LEU A 67 3.29 5.52 -34.53
N SER A 68 3.79 5.38 -35.76
CA SER A 68 3.01 5.69 -36.97
C SER A 68 1.83 4.72 -37.12
N GLU A 69 2.04 3.43 -36.88
CA GLU A 69 0.98 2.42 -36.88
C GLU A 69 -0.09 2.72 -35.82
N LEU A 70 0.30 3.05 -34.59
CA LEU A 70 -0.63 3.42 -33.52
C LEU A 70 -1.43 4.67 -33.89
N ARG A 71 -0.80 5.74 -34.37
CA ARG A 71 -1.51 6.97 -34.78
C ARG A 71 -2.51 6.72 -35.91
N ARG A 72 -2.16 5.82 -36.85
CA ARG A 72 -3.06 5.44 -37.94
C ARG A 72 -4.25 4.63 -37.43
N THR A 73 -4.04 3.76 -36.46
CA THR A 73 -5.06 2.84 -35.93
C THR A 73 -5.94 3.52 -34.89
N LEU A 74 -5.37 4.38 -34.06
CA LEU A 74 -6.03 5.08 -32.96
C LEU A 74 -6.37 6.52 -33.36
N ALA A 75 -7.14 6.69 -34.42
CA ALA A 75 -7.52 8.02 -34.90
C ALA A 75 -8.29 8.80 -33.83
N GLY A 76 -7.69 9.90 -33.34
CA GLY A 76 -8.22 10.72 -32.23
C GLY A 76 -7.51 10.52 -30.89
N VAL A 77 -6.53 9.61 -30.82
CA VAL A 77 -5.62 9.49 -29.66
C VAL A 77 -4.32 10.23 -29.99
N SER A 78 -3.90 11.14 -29.12
CA SER A 78 -2.60 11.83 -29.29
C SER A 78 -1.49 11.02 -28.65
N ILE A 79 -0.42 10.76 -29.43
CA ILE A 79 0.83 10.14 -28.98
C ILE A 79 1.98 11.00 -29.49
N ASP A 80 2.38 12.02 -28.73
CA ASP A 80 3.28 13.07 -29.21
C ASP A 80 4.32 13.50 -28.17
N GLY A 81 5.29 14.30 -28.63
CA GLY A 81 6.30 14.91 -27.79
C GLY A 81 7.59 14.08 -27.65
N ASP A 82 8.50 14.63 -26.87
CA ASP A 82 9.66 13.98 -26.26
C ASP A 82 9.95 14.73 -24.94
N PRO A 83 9.48 14.19 -23.81
CA PRO A 83 8.95 12.84 -23.59
C PRO A 83 7.65 12.54 -24.32
N LEU A 84 7.50 11.29 -24.81
CA LEU A 84 6.28 10.77 -25.39
C LEU A 84 5.18 10.72 -24.34
N ARG A 85 4.01 11.24 -24.67
CA ARG A 85 2.82 11.18 -23.80
C ARG A 85 1.64 10.60 -24.60
N LEU A 86 0.84 9.80 -23.91
CA LEU A 86 -0.43 9.30 -24.41
C LEU A 86 -1.56 10.16 -23.85
N ALA A 87 -2.36 10.79 -24.71
CA ALA A 87 -3.56 11.52 -24.32
C ALA A 87 -4.79 10.92 -25.00
N LEU A 88 -5.72 10.44 -24.17
CA LEU A 88 -7.00 9.93 -24.60
C LEU A 88 -8.06 11.04 -24.47
N LEU A 89 -8.71 11.37 -25.58
CA LEU A 89 -9.84 12.30 -25.60
C LEU A 89 -11.13 11.52 -25.85
N PRO A 90 -12.26 11.92 -25.27
CA PRO A 90 -13.54 11.28 -25.55
C PRO A 90 -13.77 11.16 -27.07
N PRO A 91 -14.25 10.01 -27.58
CA PRO A 91 -14.88 8.89 -26.85
C PRO A 91 -13.93 7.76 -26.42
N TRP A 92 -12.60 7.95 -26.45
CA TRP A 92 -11.62 6.92 -26.16
C TRP A 92 -11.44 6.70 -24.66
N ARG A 93 -11.41 5.43 -24.25
CA ARG A 93 -11.09 4.98 -22.90
C ARG A 93 -10.06 3.85 -22.95
N CYS A 94 -9.34 3.64 -21.84
CA CYS A 94 -8.39 2.54 -21.70
C CYS A 94 -8.57 1.90 -20.32
N ASP A 95 -8.82 0.59 -20.30
CA ASP A 95 -9.10 -0.17 -19.07
C ASP A 95 -7.94 -0.12 -18.08
N ALA A 96 -6.69 -0.23 -18.53
CA ALA A 96 -5.53 -0.13 -17.67
C ALA A 96 -5.37 1.28 -17.05
N LEU A 97 -5.65 2.35 -17.83
CA LEU A 97 -5.65 3.72 -17.33
C LEU A 97 -6.81 3.95 -16.37
N ASP A 98 -8.01 3.46 -16.71
CA ASP A 98 -9.18 3.58 -15.84
C ASP A 98 -8.98 2.82 -14.53
N LEU A 99 -8.33 1.66 -14.55
CA LEU A 99 -7.99 0.91 -13.34
C LEU A 99 -7.05 1.70 -12.43
N VAL A 100 -5.98 2.28 -12.98
CA VAL A 100 -5.03 3.11 -12.21
C VAL A 100 -5.66 4.43 -11.81
N GLY A 101 -6.42 5.08 -12.71
CA GLY A 101 -7.14 6.34 -12.45
C GLY A 101 -8.39 6.18 -11.58
N SER A 102 -8.96 4.96 -11.44
CA SER A 102 -10.12 4.67 -10.57
C SER A 102 -9.80 4.73 -9.08
N ALA A 103 -8.57 5.10 -8.74
CA ALA A 103 -8.23 5.56 -7.41
C ALA A 103 -9.25 6.60 -6.87
N THR A 104 -9.92 7.36 -7.72
CA THR A 104 -10.93 8.35 -7.33
C THR A 104 -12.34 7.78 -7.05
N GLY A 105 -12.56 6.46 -7.20
CA GLY A 105 -13.78 5.79 -6.72
C GLY A 105 -15.09 6.15 -7.44
N ASN A 106 -15.06 6.84 -8.57
CA ASN A 106 -16.28 7.26 -9.28
C ASN A 106 -16.71 6.22 -10.32
N GLY A 107 -17.66 5.36 -9.90
CA GLY A 107 -18.61 4.74 -10.84
C GLY A 107 -18.07 3.63 -11.75
N LEU A 108 -16.85 3.16 -11.58
CA LEU A 108 -16.33 2.03 -12.35
C LEU A 108 -16.79 0.71 -11.73
N ASP A 109 -17.43 -0.12 -12.53
CA ASP A 109 -17.77 -1.48 -12.14
C ASP A 109 -16.51 -2.35 -12.16
N PRO A 110 -16.04 -2.87 -11.00
CA PRO A 110 -14.84 -3.71 -10.96
C PRO A 110 -14.98 -5.01 -11.77
N ARG A 111 -16.20 -5.43 -12.11
CA ARG A 111 -16.48 -6.61 -12.93
C ARG A 111 -15.95 -6.49 -14.38
N GLN A 112 -15.67 -5.27 -14.85
CA GLN A 112 -15.16 -5.03 -16.21
C GLN A 112 -13.67 -5.33 -16.37
N PHE A 113 -12.91 -5.44 -15.27
CA PHE A 113 -11.47 -5.68 -15.31
C PHE A 113 -11.16 -7.17 -15.27
N ASN A 114 -10.89 -7.75 -16.44
CA ASN A 114 -10.61 -9.19 -16.59
C ASN A 114 -9.29 -9.42 -17.33
N GLY A 115 -8.57 -10.48 -16.91
CA GLY A 115 -7.31 -10.87 -17.53
C GLY A 115 -6.09 -10.08 -17.07
N GLN A 116 -4.92 -10.49 -17.54
CA GLN A 116 -3.63 -9.85 -17.23
C GLN A 116 -3.26 -8.80 -18.30
N LEU A 117 -2.41 -7.85 -17.95
CA LEU A 117 -1.90 -6.88 -18.92
C LEU A 117 -1.22 -7.59 -20.09
N LEU A 118 -1.66 -7.28 -21.33
CA LEU A 118 -1.18 -7.89 -22.58
C LEU A 118 -1.16 -9.43 -22.50
N GLU A 119 -2.26 -10.03 -22.07
CA GLU A 119 -2.38 -11.48 -21.91
C GLU A 119 -2.11 -12.21 -23.24
N GLY A 120 -1.33 -13.29 -23.17
CA GLY A 120 -0.93 -14.05 -24.35
C GLY A 120 0.24 -13.46 -25.14
N LEU A 121 0.74 -12.27 -24.77
CA LEU A 121 1.95 -11.70 -25.39
C LEU A 121 3.18 -11.89 -24.49
N SER A 122 4.30 -12.21 -25.13
CA SER A 122 5.64 -12.30 -24.52
C SER A 122 6.69 -11.62 -25.39
N PHE A 123 7.77 -11.13 -24.79
CA PHE A 123 8.76 -10.29 -25.46
C PHE A 123 10.19 -10.78 -25.19
N PRO A 124 10.54 -12.04 -25.56
CA PRO A 124 11.85 -12.63 -25.30
C PRO A 124 13.00 -11.86 -25.96
N ASP A 125 12.69 -11.12 -27.04
CA ASP A 125 13.58 -10.19 -27.75
C ASP A 125 13.74 -8.82 -27.05
N SER A 126 13.17 -8.65 -25.85
CA SER A 126 13.26 -7.42 -25.05
C SER A 126 13.15 -7.78 -23.56
N PRO A 127 14.17 -8.43 -22.99
CA PRO A 127 14.07 -9.03 -21.64
C PRO A 127 13.80 -7.99 -20.54
N VAL A 128 14.31 -6.77 -20.67
CA VAL A 128 14.05 -5.68 -19.72
C VAL A 128 12.57 -5.25 -19.77
N PHE A 129 11.98 -5.20 -20.99
CA PHE A 129 10.55 -4.91 -21.13
C PHE A 129 9.70 -6.07 -20.59
N ASP A 130 10.11 -7.32 -20.82
CA ASP A 130 9.37 -8.49 -20.32
C ASP A 130 9.36 -8.54 -18.79
N SER A 131 10.48 -8.16 -18.15
CA SER A 131 10.56 -7.96 -16.69
C SER A 131 9.63 -6.84 -16.21
N TRP A 132 9.66 -5.68 -16.86
CA TRP A 132 8.74 -4.57 -16.56
C TRP A 132 7.27 -4.99 -16.71
N LEU A 133 6.95 -5.74 -17.77
CA LEU A 133 5.60 -6.23 -18.01
C LEU A 133 5.13 -7.18 -16.90
N ALA A 134 6.01 -8.06 -16.43
CA ALA A 134 5.73 -8.94 -15.30
C ALA A 134 5.43 -8.13 -14.02
N ASP A 135 6.23 -7.12 -13.72
CA ASP A 135 6.01 -6.23 -12.57
C ASP A 135 4.67 -5.50 -12.68
N GLN A 136 4.33 -4.96 -13.85
CA GLN A 136 3.04 -4.28 -14.05
C GLN A 136 1.86 -5.25 -13.96
N ARG A 137 1.99 -6.48 -14.41
CA ARG A 137 0.96 -7.54 -14.23
C ARG A 137 0.68 -7.77 -12.75
N TYR A 138 1.69 -7.93 -11.92
CA TYR A 138 1.53 -8.08 -10.46
C TYR A 138 0.86 -6.86 -9.82
N ARG A 139 1.31 -5.65 -10.19
CA ARG A 139 0.75 -4.41 -9.66
C ARG A 139 -0.74 -4.25 -10.00
N LEU A 140 -1.10 -4.42 -11.28
CA LEU A 140 -2.48 -4.25 -11.73
C LEU A 140 -3.40 -5.34 -11.18
N GLU A 141 -2.93 -6.59 -11.05
CA GLU A 141 -3.67 -7.67 -10.39
C GLU A 141 -3.99 -7.31 -8.93
N ASN A 142 -3.01 -6.81 -8.18
CA ASN A 142 -3.21 -6.35 -6.81
C ASN A 142 -4.23 -5.20 -6.74
N CYS A 143 -4.20 -4.28 -7.72
CA CYS A 143 -5.15 -3.18 -7.82
C CYS A 143 -6.58 -3.68 -8.07
N VAL A 144 -6.79 -4.61 -9.02
CA VAL A 144 -8.12 -5.23 -9.29
C VAL A 144 -8.62 -5.96 -8.06
N GLN A 145 -7.75 -6.71 -7.39
CA GLN A 145 -8.10 -7.48 -6.19
C GLN A 145 -8.58 -6.55 -5.05
N SER A 146 -7.85 -5.45 -4.82
CA SER A 146 -8.24 -4.45 -3.83
C SER A 146 -9.55 -3.75 -4.20
N LEU A 147 -9.74 -3.41 -5.48
CA LEU A 147 -10.96 -2.78 -5.97
C LEU A 147 -12.20 -3.68 -5.77
N LEU A 148 -12.09 -4.98 -6.07
CA LEU A 148 -13.15 -5.96 -5.85
C LEU A 148 -13.50 -6.10 -4.36
N TYR A 149 -12.48 -6.18 -3.51
CA TYR A 149 -12.65 -6.27 -2.07
C TYR A 149 -13.37 -5.03 -1.50
N GLU A 150 -12.91 -3.83 -1.84
CA GLU A 150 -13.51 -2.58 -1.37
C GLU A 150 -14.94 -2.38 -1.91
N ALA A 151 -15.18 -2.74 -3.18
CA ALA A 151 -16.53 -2.70 -3.74
C ALA A 151 -17.47 -3.70 -3.04
N ALA A 152 -16.99 -4.89 -2.68
CA ALA A 152 -17.77 -5.86 -1.90
C ALA A 152 -18.11 -5.33 -0.50
N LEU A 153 -17.17 -4.66 0.17
CA LEU A 153 -17.42 -4.00 1.46
C LEU A 153 -18.42 -2.86 1.33
N ALA A 154 -18.28 -2.00 0.31
CA ALA A 154 -19.18 -0.90 0.05
C ALA A 154 -20.61 -1.40 -0.25
N ALA A 155 -20.76 -2.47 -1.03
CA ALA A 155 -22.03 -3.12 -1.31
C ALA A 155 -22.67 -3.67 -0.03
N LEU A 156 -21.89 -4.33 0.82
CA LEU A 156 -22.37 -4.83 2.12
C LEU A 156 -22.82 -3.68 3.03
N ALA A 157 -22.04 -2.60 3.11
CA ALA A 157 -22.32 -1.41 3.91
C ALA A 157 -23.56 -0.64 3.43
N SER A 158 -23.81 -0.60 2.11
CA SER A 158 -24.98 0.04 1.50
C SER A 158 -26.24 -0.83 1.49
N GLY A 159 -26.17 -2.05 2.05
CA GLY A 159 -27.33 -2.95 2.15
C GLY A 159 -27.65 -3.72 0.87
N THR A 160 -26.69 -3.92 -0.02
CA THR A 160 -26.81 -4.77 -1.23
C THR A 160 -25.94 -6.03 -1.08
N PRO A 161 -26.27 -6.95 -0.15
CA PRO A 161 -25.43 -8.12 0.13
C PRO A 161 -25.32 -9.10 -1.05
N ALA A 162 -26.27 -9.10 -1.99
CA ALA A 162 -26.18 -9.91 -3.22
C ALA A 162 -24.99 -9.47 -4.11
N ASP A 163 -24.80 -8.16 -4.30
CA ASP A 163 -23.65 -7.61 -5.02
C ASP A 163 -22.34 -7.93 -4.28
N ALA A 164 -22.34 -7.82 -2.94
CA ALA A 164 -21.19 -8.18 -2.12
C ALA A 164 -20.78 -9.64 -2.30
N VAL A 165 -21.74 -10.58 -2.38
CA VAL A 165 -21.47 -12.01 -2.67
C VAL A 165 -20.81 -12.18 -4.03
N GLU A 166 -21.33 -11.52 -5.06
CA GLU A 166 -20.76 -11.60 -6.41
C GLU A 166 -19.33 -11.07 -6.47
N LEU A 167 -19.09 -9.86 -5.94
CA LEU A 167 -17.80 -9.19 -5.95
C LEU A 167 -16.74 -9.95 -5.13
N ALA A 168 -17.10 -10.40 -3.92
CA ALA A 168 -16.21 -11.22 -3.11
C ALA A 168 -15.89 -12.57 -3.76
N THR A 169 -16.87 -13.18 -4.45
CA THR A 169 -16.64 -14.42 -5.21
C THR A 169 -15.69 -14.19 -6.39
N LEU A 170 -15.79 -13.07 -7.10
CA LEU A 170 -14.86 -12.70 -8.17
C LEU A 170 -13.44 -12.50 -7.62
N ALA A 171 -13.29 -11.84 -6.49
CA ALA A 171 -12.01 -11.69 -5.81
C ALA A 171 -11.38 -13.05 -5.44
N LEU A 172 -12.16 -13.96 -4.85
CA LEU A 172 -11.70 -15.28 -4.43
C LEU A 172 -11.38 -16.22 -5.60
N ARG A 173 -11.96 -16.01 -6.79
CA ARG A 173 -11.56 -16.76 -8.01
C ARG A 173 -10.16 -16.38 -8.48
N ARG A 174 -9.70 -15.15 -8.22
CA ARG A 174 -8.37 -14.67 -8.58
C ARG A 174 -7.33 -15.11 -7.56
N ASP A 175 -7.64 -14.94 -6.29
CA ASP A 175 -6.80 -15.38 -5.18
C ASP A 175 -7.65 -16.03 -4.07
N PRO A 176 -7.68 -17.36 -3.99
CA PRO A 176 -8.46 -18.09 -3.00
C PRO A 176 -7.91 -17.98 -1.57
N PHE A 177 -6.69 -17.44 -1.38
CA PHE A 177 -6.08 -17.26 -0.07
C PHE A 177 -6.40 -15.90 0.58
N GLN A 178 -7.31 -15.13 0.01
CA GLN A 178 -7.77 -13.85 0.56
C GLN A 178 -8.77 -14.04 1.70
N ALA A 179 -8.26 -14.17 2.93
CA ALA A 179 -9.09 -14.34 4.12
C ALA A 179 -10.11 -13.22 4.32
N ASP A 180 -9.70 -11.96 4.05
CA ASP A 180 -10.55 -10.78 4.12
C ASP A 180 -11.75 -10.88 3.15
N CYS A 181 -11.53 -11.30 1.92
CA CYS A 181 -12.60 -11.51 0.93
C CYS A 181 -13.54 -12.65 1.35
N THR A 182 -12.99 -13.73 1.91
CA THR A 182 -13.80 -14.83 2.47
C THR A 182 -14.66 -14.33 3.62
N ALA A 183 -14.13 -13.50 4.51
CA ALA A 183 -14.88 -12.91 5.62
C ALA A 183 -16.05 -12.02 5.13
N VAL A 184 -15.82 -11.21 4.09
CA VAL A 184 -16.88 -10.40 3.45
C VAL A 184 -17.94 -11.29 2.81
N LEU A 185 -17.55 -12.33 2.07
CA LEU A 185 -18.47 -13.30 1.47
C LEU A 185 -19.35 -13.96 2.54
N VAL A 186 -18.75 -14.42 3.65
CA VAL A 186 -19.47 -15.04 4.76
C VAL A 186 -20.46 -14.06 5.39
N LYS A 187 -20.06 -12.81 5.67
CA LYS A 187 -20.96 -11.76 6.20
C LYS A 187 -22.14 -11.48 5.25
N ALA A 188 -21.85 -11.38 3.94
CA ALA A 188 -22.89 -11.12 2.94
C ALA A 188 -23.89 -12.28 2.83
N LEU A 189 -23.43 -13.54 2.87
CA LEU A 189 -24.29 -14.73 2.89
C LEU A 189 -25.14 -14.79 4.17
N VAL A 190 -24.59 -14.44 5.33
CA VAL A 190 -25.34 -14.34 6.59
C VAL A 190 -26.40 -13.24 6.50
N ALA A 191 -26.10 -12.08 5.92
CA ALA A 191 -27.06 -11.00 5.71
C ALA A 191 -28.21 -11.38 4.76
N LEU A 192 -27.97 -12.30 3.81
CA LEU A 192 -28.99 -12.90 2.94
C LEU A 192 -29.79 -14.03 3.60
N GLY A 193 -29.42 -14.46 4.82
CA GLY A 193 -30.02 -15.62 5.48
C GLY A 193 -29.51 -16.98 4.97
N GLU A 194 -28.48 -16.99 4.10
CA GLU A 194 -27.91 -18.20 3.48
C GLU A 194 -26.88 -18.89 4.39
N HIS A 195 -27.25 -19.16 5.65
CA HIS A 195 -26.34 -19.67 6.68
C HIS A 195 -25.67 -20.99 6.33
N ARG A 196 -26.30 -21.85 5.54
CA ARG A 196 -25.68 -23.11 5.08
C ARG A 196 -24.49 -22.82 4.16
N ARG A 197 -24.70 -21.99 3.15
CA ARG A 197 -23.61 -21.57 2.22
C ARG A 197 -22.49 -20.86 2.96
N ALA A 198 -22.82 -19.99 3.92
CA ALA A 198 -21.82 -19.33 4.75
C ALA A 198 -20.90 -20.32 5.47
N ARG A 199 -21.45 -21.38 6.06
CA ARG A 199 -20.66 -22.45 6.70
C ARG A 199 -19.85 -23.28 5.69
N GLU A 200 -20.40 -23.56 4.52
CA GLU A 200 -19.69 -24.26 3.44
C GLU A 200 -18.44 -23.48 3.00
N GLU A 201 -18.54 -22.16 2.83
CA GLU A 201 -17.40 -21.29 2.47
C GLU A 201 -16.34 -21.24 3.58
N VAL A 202 -16.76 -21.17 4.85
CA VAL A 202 -15.83 -21.28 6.00
C VAL A 202 -15.09 -22.61 6.01
N THR A 203 -15.79 -23.73 5.74
CA THR A 203 -15.16 -25.06 5.67
C THR A 203 -14.18 -25.15 4.52
N LYS A 204 -14.55 -24.67 3.32
CA LYS A 204 -13.63 -24.62 2.16
C LYS A 204 -12.36 -23.84 2.46
N CYS A 205 -12.49 -22.67 3.10
CA CYS A 205 -11.36 -21.86 3.49
C CYS A 205 -10.47 -22.59 4.51
N ALA A 206 -11.06 -23.23 5.52
CA ALA A 206 -10.32 -24.01 6.52
C ALA A 206 -9.54 -25.15 5.88
N ASP A 207 -10.18 -25.91 4.99
CA ASP A 207 -9.56 -27.03 4.27
C ASP A 207 -8.42 -26.56 3.35
N LEU A 208 -8.60 -25.42 2.68
CA LEU A 208 -7.60 -24.82 1.81
C LEU A 208 -6.36 -24.38 2.60
N TYR A 209 -6.55 -23.61 3.68
CA TYR A 209 -5.45 -23.14 4.52
C TYR A 209 -4.70 -24.28 5.19
N HIS A 210 -5.44 -25.29 5.65
CA HIS A 210 -4.81 -26.46 6.27
C HIS A 210 -3.98 -27.28 5.27
N ARG A 211 -4.51 -27.57 4.07
CA ARG A 211 -3.83 -28.40 3.08
C ARG A 211 -2.65 -27.74 2.41
N GLU A 212 -2.81 -26.46 2.00
CA GLU A 212 -1.81 -25.78 1.17
C GLU A 212 -0.77 -25.03 2.01
N LEU A 213 -1.15 -24.53 3.20
CA LEU A 213 -0.29 -23.69 4.03
C LEU A 213 0.07 -24.34 5.38
N GLY A 214 -0.60 -25.44 5.78
CA GLY A 214 -0.44 -26.00 7.12
C GLY A 214 -0.93 -25.09 8.25
N LEU A 215 -1.77 -24.09 7.92
CA LEU A 215 -2.25 -23.08 8.86
C LEU A 215 -3.70 -23.32 9.30
N PRO A 216 -4.09 -22.87 10.51
CA PRO A 216 -5.49 -22.91 10.95
C PRO A 216 -6.34 -21.90 10.18
N LEU A 217 -7.67 -22.06 10.27
CA LEU A 217 -8.64 -21.10 9.75
C LEU A 217 -8.35 -19.68 10.25
N PRO A 218 -8.24 -18.68 9.35
CA PRO A 218 -8.03 -17.28 9.72
C PRO A 218 -9.10 -16.77 10.70
N ALA A 219 -8.67 -15.97 11.69
CA ALA A 219 -9.54 -15.51 12.77
C ALA A 219 -10.69 -14.62 12.29
N GLU A 220 -10.47 -13.81 11.25
CA GLU A 220 -11.44 -12.93 10.61
C GLU A 220 -12.59 -13.72 9.97
N VAL A 221 -12.30 -14.84 9.30
CA VAL A 221 -13.32 -15.72 8.71
C VAL A 221 -14.16 -16.37 9.80
N ARG A 222 -13.53 -16.80 10.89
CA ARG A 222 -14.23 -17.37 12.04
C ARG A 222 -15.16 -16.36 12.69
N ARG A 223 -14.69 -15.11 12.88
CA ARG A 223 -15.49 -14.01 13.46
C ARG A 223 -16.67 -13.61 12.57
N ALA A 224 -16.49 -13.64 11.23
CA ALA A 224 -17.55 -13.32 10.29
C ALA A 224 -18.79 -14.21 10.43
N LEU A 225 -18.62 -15.47 10.82
CA LEU A 225 -19.73 -16.41 11.04
C LEU A 225 -20.45 -16.19 12.38
N SER A 226 -19.70 -15.77 13.42
CA SER A 226 -20.25 -15.69 14.79
C SER A 226 -21.03 -14.42 15.10
N GLY A 227 -20.91 -13.37 14.30
CA GLY A 227 -21.70 -12.14 14.45
C GLY A 227 -21.58 -11.43 15.81
N SER A 228 -20.51 -11.67 16.57
CA SER A 228 -20.37 -11.19 17.95
C SER A 228 -20.05 -9.70 18.02
N ALA A 229 -21.11 -8.86 18.03
CA ALA A 229 -20.98 -7.56 18.67
C ALA A 229 -20.99 -7.75 20.21
N PRO A 230 -20.21 -6.97 20.99
CA PRO A 230 -20.32 -6.98 22.45
C PRO A 230 -21.77 -6.64 22.85
N ALA A 231 -22.35 -7.48 23.68
CA ALA A 231 -23.72 -7.26 24.17
C ALA A 231 -23.69 -6.06 25.12
N ALA A 232 -24.17 -4.90 24.68
CA ALA A 232 -24.49 -3.82 25.62
C ALA A 232 -25.65 -4.22 26.52
N ASP A 233 -25.55 -3.90 27.81
CA ASP A 233 -26.63 -4.10 28.75
C ASP A 233 -27.94 -3.49 28.19
N PRO A 234 -29.04 -4.27 28.08
CA PRO A 234 -30.33 -3.76 27.60
C PRO A 234 -30.86 -2.55 28.36
N GLY A 235 -30.48 -2.38 29.63
CA GLY A 235 -30.86 -1.27 30.48
C GLY A 235 -30.04 0.01 30.32
N MET A 236 -28.94 0.00 29.54
CA MET A 236 -28.10 1.18 29.37
C MET A 236 -28.76 2.19 28.42
N PRO A 237 -28.93 3.47 28.84
CA PRO A 237 -29.54 4.49 27.99
C PRO A 237 -28.66 4.80 26.78
N ALA A 238 -29.21 4.62 25.58
CA ALA A 238 -28.54 4.93 24.31
C ALA A 238 -28.82 6.40 23.92
N THR A 239 -28.19 7.35 24.60
CA THR A 239 -28.28 8.79 24.30
C THR A 239 -27.00 9.30 23.64
N ALA A 240 -27.08 10.39 22.90
CA ALA A 240 -25.88 11.03 22.29
C ALA A 240 -24.83 11.40 23.37
N ALA A 241 -25.26 11.80 24.56
CA ALA A 241 -24.37 12.12 25.67
C ALA A 241 -23.63 10.86 26.18
N THR A 242 -24.35 9.74 26.32
CA THR A 242 -23.73 8.45 26.71
C THR A 242 -22.71 7.99 25.68
N VAL A 243 -23.05 8.05 24.39
CA VAL A 243 -22.12 7.66 23.31
C VAL A 243 -20.84 8.51 23.36
N ARG A 244 -20.97 9.84 23.45
CA ARG A 244 -19.81 10.74 23.54
C ARG A 244 -18.94 10.45 24.77
N SER A 245 -19.57 10.19 25.93
CA SER A 245 -18.82 9.82 27.13
C SER A 245 -17.97 8.55 26.93
N TYR A 246 -18.48 7.55 26.20
CA TYR A 246 -17.70 6.35 25.89
C TYR A 246 -16.62 6.60 24.83
N LEU A 247 -16.85 7.47 23.84
CA LEU A 247 -15.82 7.90 22.89
C LEU A 247 -14.67 8.61 23.60
N ASP A 248 -15.00 9.56 24.50
CA ASP A 248 -14.00 10.31 25.27
C ASP A 248 -13.22 9.38 26.22
N ALA A 249 -13.93 8.51 26.95
CA ALA A 249 -13.31 7.56 27.86
C ALA A 249 -12.42 6.54 27.12
N GLY A 250 -12.87 6.06 25.96
CA GLY A 250 -12.10 5.15 25.10
C GLY A 250 -10.83 5.82 24.60
N SER A 251 -10.93 7.03 24.08
CA SER A 251 -9.79 7.82 23.61
C SER A 251 -8.79 8.15 24.73
N ALA A 252 -9.30 8.50 25.92
CA ALA A 252 -8.46 8.73 27.10
C ALA A 252 -7.74 7.45 27.56
N SER A 253 -8.43 6.31 27.56
CA SER A 253 -7.85 5.01 27.91
C SER A 253 -6.73 4.62 26.96
N LEU A 254 -6.93 4.79 25.63
CA LEU A 254 -5.89 4.57 24.62
C LEU A 254 -4.68 5.48 24.82
N SER A 255 -4.93 6.77 25.09
CA SER A 255 -3.86 7.74 25.37
C SER A 255 -3.04 7.39 26.61
N ALA A 256 -3.67 6.74 27.59
CA ALA A 256 -3.03 6.25 28.81
C ALA A 256 -2.36 4.86 28.64
N GLY A 257 -2.37 4.28 27.43
CA GLY A 257 -1.79 2.96 27.16
C GLY A 257 -2.67 1.77 27.56
N ALA A 258 -3.91 1.99 28.02
CA ALA A 258 -4.85 0.94 28.38
C ALA A 258 -5.65 0.49 27.12
N VAL A 259 -4.95 -0.16 26.16
CA VAL A 259 -5.44 -0.42 24.81
C VAL A 259 -6.73 -1.25 24.81
N ASP A 260 -6.74 -2.41 25.48
CA ASP A 260 -7.93 -3.29 25.51
C ASP A 260 -9.16 -2.59 26.07
N ARG A 261 -8.99 -1.89 27.19
CA ARG A 261 -10.08 -1.12 27.81
C ARG A 261 -10.59 -0.01 26.90
N GLY A 262 -9.67 0.70 26.22
CA GLY A 262 -10.02 1.74 25.28
C GLY A 262 -10.83 1.21 24.11
N LEU A 263 -10.40 0.10 23.51
CA LEU A 263 -11.10 -0.56 22.41
C LEU A 263 -12.50 -1.07 22.84
N ASP A 264 -12.62 -1.64 24.03
CA ASP A 264 -13.92 -2.10 24.53
C ASP A 264 -14.91 -0.94 24.75
N GLN A 265 -14.42 0.20 25.27
CA GLN A 265 -15.23 1.41 25.41
C GLN A 265 -15.68 1.96 24.06
N LEU A 266 -14.78 2.00 23.05
CA LEU A 266 -15.13 2.44 21.70
C LEU A 266 -16.11 1.47 21.00
N ARG A 267 -15.96 0.16 21.18
CA ARG A 267 -16.93 -0.83 20.67
C ARG A 267 -18.31 -0.62 21.28
N LEU A 268 -18.36 -0.35 22.59
CA LEU A 268 -19.61 -0.06 23.26
C LEU A 268 -20.24 1.25 22.76
N ALA A 269 -19.43 2.29 22.50
CA ALA A 269 -19.91 3.53 21.89
C ALA A 269 -20.59 3.28 20.54
N VAL A 270 -19.99 2.45 19.66
CA VAL A 270 -20.59 2.06 18.37
C VAL A 270 -21.94 1.36 18.57
N VAL A 271 -22.01 0.39 19.48
CA VAL A 271 -23.27 -0.33 19.76
C VAL A 271 -24.37 0.60 20.28
N LEU A 272 -24.03 1.51 21.18
CA LEU A 272 -24.96 2.49 21.71
C LEU A 272 -25.41 3.51 20.65
N ALA A 273 -24.49 3.99 19.81
CA ALA A 273 -24.82 4.89 18.69
C ALA A 273 -25.83 4.26 17.72
N GLN A 274 -25.68 2.96 17.42
CA GLN A 274 -26.60 2.22 16.56
C GLN A 274 -27.98 2.00 17.18
N ARG A 275 -28.11 2.03 18.52
CA ARG A 275 -29.38 1.88 19.26
C ARG A 275 -30.14 3.21 19.45
N ALA A 276 -29.48 4.34 19.33
CA ALA A 276 -30.02 5.66 19.71
C ALA A 276 -31.16 6.18 18.82
N GLY A 277 -31.44 5.61 17.68
CA GLY A 277 -32.72 5.50 16.98
C GLY A 277 -33.49 6.76 16.56
N GLN A 278 -32.86 7.94 16.33
CA GLN A 278 -33.52 9.09 15.70
C GLN A 278 -32.87 9.51 14.35
N PRO A 279 -33.69 9.85 13.31
CA PRO A 279 -33.25 9.68 11.93
C PRO A 279 -32.12 10.60 11.41
N ASN A 280 -31.79 11.73 12.01
CA ASN A 280 -30.82 12.65 11.44
C ASN A 280 -29.62 13.01 12.36
N THR A 281 -29.80 13.10 13.67
CA THR A 281 -28.71 13.43 14.61
C THR A 281 -27.81 12.23 14.86
N ASP A 282 -28.33 11.04 14.65
CA ASP A 282 -27.70 9.78 15.03
C ASP A 282 -26.76 9.22 13.95
N ARG A 283 -26.95 9.57 12.67
CA ARG A 283 -26.09 9.08 11.58
C ARG A 283 -24.66 9.60 11.71
N HIS A 284 -24.50 10.90 12.00
CA HIS A 284 -23.18 11.48 12.20
C HIS A 284 -22.46 10.86 13.41
N LEU A 285 -23.18 10.64 14.52
CA LEU A 285 -22.61 10.04 15.72
C LEU A 285 -22.23 8.57 15.50
N VAL A 286 -23.02 7.84 14.70
CA VAL A 286 -22.65 6.47 14.27
C VAL A 286 -21.39 6.51 13.44
N ALA A 287 -21.30 7.41 12.46
CA ALA A 287 -20.12 7.55 11.62
C ALA A 287 -18.88 7.93 12.44
N GLU A 288 -18.99 8.92 13.33
CA GLU A 288 -17.91 9.34 14.22
C GLU A 288 -17.43 8.18 15.11
N SER A 289 -18.35 7.41 15.69
CA SER A 289 -18.02 6.26 16.54
C SER A 289 -17.29 5.17 15.75
N LEU A 290 -17.74 4.88 14.54
CA LEU A 290 -17.13 3.88 13.66
C LEU A 290 -15.72 4.31 13.22
N VAL A 291 -15.52 5.56 12.82
CA VAL A 291 -14.22 6.09 12.41
C VAL A 291 -13.25 6.12 13.59
N THR A 292 -13.71 6.51 14.79
CA THR A 292 -12.87 6.54 15.99
C THR A 292 -12.41 5.12 16.37
N LEU A 293 -13.33 4.14 16.35
CA LEU A 293 -12.96 2.74 16.59
C LEU A 293 -12.03 2.19 15.53
N ALA A 294 -12.30 2.46 14.25
CA ALA A 294 -11.45 2.03 13.13
C ALA A 294 -10.02 2.58 13.26
N GLY A 295 -9.90 3.89 13.52
CA GLY A 295 -8.59 4.53 13.76
C GLY A 295 -7.84 3.91 14.95
N ALA A 296 -8.54 3.65 16.05
CA ALA A 296 -7.94 2.98 17.20
C ALA A 296 -7.43 1.57 16.87
N LEU A 297 -8.20 0.79 16.13
CA LEU A 297 -7.80 -0.55 15.69
C LEU A 297 -6.60 -0.51 14.72
N ILE A 298 -6.55 0.46 13.82
CA ILE A 298 -5.43 0.63 12.89
C ILE A 298 -4.14 0.98 13.64
N HIS A 299 -4.21 1.98 14.50
CA HIS A 299 -3.01 2.57 15.10
C HIS A 299 -2.53 1.87 16.38
N GLN A 300 -3.40 1.12 17.06
CA GLN A 300 -3.08 0.48 18.35
C GLN A 300 -3.10 -1.04 18.31
N ALA A 301 -3.86 -1.63 17.37
CA ALA A 301 -4.01 -3.09 17.27
C ALA A 301 -3.55 -3.66 15.91
N GLY A 302 -2.85 -2.86 15.10
CA GLY A 302 -2.30 -3.29 13.81
C GLY A 302 -3.33 -3.50 12.70
N GLY A 303 -4.52 -2.95 12.84
CA GLY A 303 -5.54 -2.77 11.79
C GLY A 303 -5.91 -4.00 10.95
N ARG A 304 -5.81 -5.19 11.50
CA ARG A 304 -6.00 -6.44 10.75
C ARG A 304 -7.46 -6.71 10.46
N GLY A 305 -7.73 -7.06 9.21
CA GLY A 305 -8.94 -7.73 8.76
C GLY A 305 -10.01 -6.82 8.15
N ALA A 306 -10.99 -7.49 7.56
CA ALA A 306 -12.16 -6.91 6.92
C ALA A 306 -13.00 -6.02 7.86
N GLU A 307 -12.87 -6.18 9.18
CA GLU A 307 -13.66 -5.46 10.17
C GLU A 307 -13.41 -3.95 10.14
N VAL A 308 -12.14 -3.53 10.03
CA VAL A 308 -11.78 -2.10 10.04
C VAL A 308 -12.25 -1.39 8.79
N ALA A 309 -12.02 -1.98 7.62
CA ALA A 309 -12.48 -1.42 6.36
C ALA A 309 -14.03 -1.39 6.29
N ASP A 310 -14.71 -2.43 6.83
CA ASP A 310 -16.17 -2.46 6.96
C ASP A 310 -16.69 -1.28 7.81
N PHE A 311 -16.06 -0.99 8.95
CA PHE A 311 -16.44 0.17 9.79
C PHE A 311 -16.29 1.48 9.03
N LEU A 312 -15.21 1.67 8.27
CA LEU A 312 -14.97 2.89 7.50
C LEU A 312 -15.99 3.04 6.36
N HIS A 313 -16.29 1.98 5.62
CA HIS A 313 -17.32 2.02 4.56
C HIS A 313 -18.71 2.28 5.14
N ARG A 314 -19.06 1.70 6.29
CA ARG A 314 -20.31 1.98 6.99
C ARG A 314 -20.40 3.42 7.50
N ALA A 315 -19.29 3.97 7.99
CA ALA A 315 -19.23 5.37 8.38
C ALA A 315 -19.50 6.29 7.18
N LEU A 316 -18.87 6.03 6.03
CA LEU A 316 -19.10 6.79 4.78
C LEU A 316 -20.53 6.64 4.26
N SER A 317 -21.17 5.47 4.43
CA SER A 317 -22.57 5.27 4.05
C SER A 317 -23.55 5.99 4.98
N ALA A 318 -23.15 6.27 6.22
CA ALA A 318 -23.95 7.02 7.19
C ALA A 318 -23.81 8.54 7.04
N GLU A 319 -22.67 9.03 6.54
CA GLU A 319 -22.43 10.44 6.23
C GLU A 319 -23.08 10.83 4.89
N ALA A 320 -23.47 12.10 4.76
CA ALA A 320 -23.90 12.63 3.45
C ALA A 320 -22.67 12.72 2.52
N PRO A 321 -22.75 12.19 1.29
CA PRO A 321 -21.56 12.05 0.43
C PRO A 321 -20.98 13.37 -0.08
N ASP A 322 -21.68 14.49 0.05
CA ASP A 322 -21.33 15.77 -0.59
C ASP A 322 -21.03 16.86 0.44
N GLY A 323 -19.76 17.26 0.51
CA GLY A 323 -19.35 18.44 1.26
C GLY A 323 -18.15 18.24 2.18
N VAL A 324 -17.78 19.32 2.88
CA VAL A 324 -16.72 19.33 3.88
C VAL A 324 -17.21 18.61 5.13
N SER A 325 -16.52 17.51 5.48
CA SER A 325 -16.82 16.72 6.69
C SER A 325 -15.52 16.17 7.29
N ARG A 326 -15.27 16.49 8.57
CA ARG A 326 -14.15 15.94 9.34
C ARG A 326 -14.22 14.41 9.41
N THR A 327 -15.41 13.88 9.66
CA THR A 327 -15.62 12.41 9.80
C THR A 327 -15.39 11.69 8.49
N ALA A 328 -15.92 12.23 7.36
CA ALA A 328 -15.68 11.66 6.03
C ALA A 328 -14.19 11.78 5.64
N ALA A 329 -13.56 12.93 5.90
CA ALA A 329 -12.13 13.13 5.66
C ALA A 329 -11.28 12.10 6.42
N ALA A 330 -11.57 11.90 7.72
CA ALA A 330 -10.88 10.91 8.53
C ALA A 330 -11.14 9.48 8.03
N ALA A 331 -12.37 9.12 7.63
CA ALA A 331 -12.67 7.80 7.08
C ALA A 331 -11.90 7.53 5.77
N PHE A 332 -11.88 8.48 4.84
CA PHE A 332 -11.10 8.37 3.61
C PHE A 332 -9.60 8.30 3.87
N ARG A 333 -9.08 9.11 4.82
CA ARG A 333 -7.67 9.05 5.24
C ARG A 333 -7.28 7.67 5.76
N GLU A 334 -8.10 7.08 6.63
CA GLU A 334 -7.82 5.75 7.19
C GLU A 334 -7.90 4.65 6.12
N LEU A 335 -8.84 4.73 5.15
CA LEU A 335 -8.85 3.84 3.98
C LEU A 335 -7.60 4.01 3.12
N GLY A 336 -7.15 5.25 2.93
CA GLY A 336 -5.89 5.56 2.27
C GLY A 336 -4.69 4.95 3.01
N TYR A 337 -4.63 5.09 4.32
CA TYR A 337 -3.56 4.53 5.14
C TYR A 337 -3.54 2.99 5.10
N LEU A 338 -4.69 2.33 5.21
CA LEU A 338 -4.79 0.88 5.04
C LEU A 338 -4.29 0.43 3.67
N SER A 339 -4.59 1.21 2.62
CA SER A 339 -4.13 0.90 1.26
C SER A 339 -2.61 1.08 1.12
N VAL A 340 -2.00 2.08 1.78
CA VAL A 340 -0.54 2.22 1.88
C VAL A 340 0.08 1.01 2.58
N GLN A 341 -0.45 0.62 3.74
CA GLN A 341 0.05 -0.52 4.50
C GLN A 341 -0.01 -1.84 3.71
N ARG A 342 -1.06 -2.02 2.90
CA ARG A 342 -1.28 -3.20 2.05
C ARG A 342 -0.54 -3.15 0.71
N GLY A 343 0.18 -2.06 0.43
CA GLY A 343 0.93 -1.87 -0.81
C GLY A 343 0.04 -1.76 -2.04
N VAL A 344 -1.04 -0.98 -1.98
CA VAL A 344 -1.92 -0.68 -3.11
C VAL A 344 -1.89 0.83 -3.39
N PRO A 345 -0.77 1.33 -3.98
CA PRO A 345 -0.50 2.77 -4.08
C PRO A 345 -1.57 3.54 -4.84
N ASP A 346 -2.10 2.98 -5.93
CA ASP A 346 -3.12 3.65 -6.75
C ASP A 346 -4.42 3.85 -5.96
N ARG A 347 -4.83 2.85 -5.15
CA ARG A 347 -5.99 2.98 -4.27
C ARG A 347 -5.75 3.96 -3.13
N ALA A 348 -4.56 3.93 -2.55
CA ALA A 348 -4.17 4.88 -1.51
C ALA A 348 -4.26 6.32 -2.01
N ALA A 349 -3.71 6.62 -3.20
CA ALA A 349 -3.76 7.95 -3.79
C ALA A 349 -5.20 8.46 -3.94
N GLY A 350 -6.10 7.64 -4.45
CA GLY A 350 -7.49 8.04 -4.63
C GLY A 350 -8.27 8.26 -3.33
N TRP A 351 -8.06 7.42 -2.33
CA TRP A 351 -8.66 7.67 -1.02
C TRP A 351 -8.14 8.96 -0.39
N LEU A 352 -6.82 9.23 -0.49
CA LEU A 352 -6.21 10.43 0.05
C LEU A 352 -6.63 11.70 -0.69
N GLU A 353 -6.89 11.64 -2.01
CA GLU A 353 -7.47 12.74 -2.77
C GLU A 353 -8.89 13.08 -2.26
N ARG A 354 -9.75 12.06 -2.10
CA ARG A 354 -11.10 12.25 -1.52
C ARG A 354 -11.03 12.79 -0.09
N ALA A 355 -10.08 12.29 0.71
CA ALA A 355 -9.85 12.79 2.06
C ALA A 355 -9.51 14.29 2.03
N MET A 356 -8.63 14.73 1.13
CA MET A 356 -8.24 16.13 1.01
C MET A 356 -9.40 17.01 0.55
N GLN A 357 -10.24 16.52 -0.37
CA GLN A 357 -11.46 17.22 -0.80
C GLN A 357 -12.44 17.41 0.38
N ALA A 358 -12.68 16.34 1.17
CA ALA A 358 -13.55 16.40 2.34
C ALA A 358 -12.96 17.24 3.50
N ALA A 359 -11.63 17.41 3.54
CA ALA A 359 -10.91 18.18 4.56
C ALA A 359 -10.70 19.66 4.22
N GLN A 360 -11.37 20.20 3.19
CA GLN A 360 -11.22 21.61 2.83
C GLN A 360 -11.53 22.52 4.02
N GLY A 361 -10.57 23.41 4.37
CA GLY A 361 -10.71 24.32 5.51
C GLY A 361 -10.56 23.64 6.89
N ILE A 362 -10.11 22.39 6.96
CA ILE A 362 -9.83 21.66 8.20
C ILE A 362 -8.33 21.36 8.30
N PRO A 363 -7.48 22.31 8.72
CA PRO A 363 -6.03 22.19 8.62
C PRO A 363 -5.42 21.05 9.44
N ASP A 364 -6.05 20.64 10.55
CA ASP A 364 -5.59 19.47 11.34
C ASP A 364 -5.76 18.17 10.55
N GLU A 365 -6.88 17.97 9.88
CA GLU A 365 -7.08 16.80 9.01
C GLU A 365 -6.19 16.85 7.75
N GLN A 366 -6.04 18.04 7.14
CA GLN A 366 -5.13 18.23 6.02
C GLN A 366 -3.69 17.86 6.39
N ALA A 367 -3.21 18.23 7.58
CA ALA A 367 -1.89 17.85 8.05
C ALA A 367 -1.72 16.33 8.15
N ARG A 368 -2.72 15.63 8.67
CA ARG A 368 -2.73 14.16 8.80
C ARG A 368 -2.74 13.48 7.43
N ILE A 369 -3.55 13.98 6.49
CA ILE A 369 -3.65 13.45 5.14
C ILE A 369 -2.31 13.61 4.40
N LEU A 370 -1.70 14.80 4.47
CA LEU A 370 -0.39 15.08 3.87
C LEU A 370 0.69 14.12 4.40
N ALA A 371 0.67 13.79 5.69
CA ALA A 371 1.61 12.82 6.24
C ALA A 371 1.46 11.42 5.62
N ILE A 372 0.22 10.97 5.38
CA ILE A 372 -0.01 9.67 4.71
C ILE A 372 0.36 9.74 3.22
N GLN A 373 0.10 10.88 2.54
CA GLN A 373 0.59 11.10 1.17
C GLN A 373 2.11 11.06 1.09
N GLY A 374 2.80 11.65 2.07
CA GLY A 374 4.26 11.57 2.19
C GLY A 374 4.76 10.13 2.41
N MET A 375 4.03 9.32 3.19
CA MET A 375 4.35 7.89 3.35
C MET A 375 4.20 7.14 2.03
N LEU A 376 3.09 7.34 1.32
CA LEU A 376 2.84 6.76 0.00
C LEU A 376 3.96 7.11 -0.98
N ALA A 377 4.31 8.40 -1.07
CA ALA A 377 5.37 8.89 -1.95
C ALA A 377 6.74 8.28 -1.59
N SER A 378 7.07 8.21 -0.30
CA SER A 378 8.31 7.59 0.17
C SER A 378 8.38 6.09 -0.14
N ASP A 379 7.29 5.36 0.06
CA ASP A 379 7.25 3.91 -0.16
C ASP A 379 7.33 3.54 -1.65
N THR A 380 6.86 4.43 -2.53
CA THR A 380 6.94 4.30 -3.99
C THR A 380 8.18 4.98 -4.60
N ALA A 381 9.12 5.42 -3.76
CA ALA A 381 10.39 6.07 -4.14
C ALA A 381 10.23 7.42 -4.89
N HIS A 382 9.19 8.20 -4.55
CA HIS A 382 9.02 9.61 -4.94
C HIS A 382 9.49 10.52 -3.78
N TYR A 383 10.77 10.47 -3.48
CA TYR A 383 11.32 11.07 -2.24
C TYR A 383 11.21 12.60 -2.20
N GLY A 384 11.27 13.28 -3.36
CA GLY A 384 11.03 14.73 -3.45
C GLY A 384 9.64 15.10 -2.97
N ASP A 385 8.61 14.42 -3.47
CA ASP A 385 7.21 14.63 -3.10
C ASP A 385 6.98 14.29 -1.62
N ALA A 386 7.63 13.24 -1.12
CA ALA A 386 7.56 12.87 0.29
C ALA A 386 8.10 13.98 1.21
N VAL A 387 9.25 14.59 0.86
CA VAL A 387 9.83 15.72 1.62
C VAL A 387 8.87 16.91 1.63
N VAL A 388 8.26 17.25 0.49
CA VAL A 388 7.28 18.34 0.40
C VAL A 388 6.08 18.05 1.29
N ALA A 389 5.48 16.87 1.15
CA ALA A 389 4.27 16.50 1.89
C ALA A 389 4.50 16.47 3.42
N PHE A 390 5.62 15.92 3.91
CA PHE A 390 5.93 15.92 5.34
C PHE A 390 6.23 17.33 5.86
N THR A 391 6.89 18.16 5.07
CA THR A 391 7.18 19.56 5.46
C THR A 391 5.88 20.36 5.58
N GLU A 392 4.97 20.27 4.61
CA GLU A 392 3.67 20.94 4.64
C GLU A 392 2.80 20.43 5.79
N SER A 393 2.78 19.10 6.02
CA SER A 393 2.11 18.49 7.16
C SER A 393 2.61 19.08 8.49
N GLY A 394 3.92 19.18 8.68
CA GLY A 394 4.53 19.73 9.88
C GLY A 394 4.18 21.22 10.07
N LEU A 395 4.15 22.03 8.99
CA LEU A 395 3.76 23.44 9.03
C LEU A 395 2.30 23.62 9.43
N LEU A 396 1.37 22.85 8.83
CA LEU A 396 -0.05 22.88 9.20
C LEU A 396 -0.26 22.43 10.64
N ALA A 397 0.39 21.33 11.05
CA ALA A 397 0.33 20.84 12.42
C ALA A 397 0.82 21.89 13.44
N ARG A 398 1.87 22.64 13.10
CA ARG A 398 2.36 23.75 13.92
C ARG A 398 1.33 24.87 14.03
N ALA A 399 0.68 25.25 12.92
CA ALA A 399 -0.33 26.29 12.89
C ALA A 399 -1.53 25.97 13.80
N VAL A 400 -1.92 24.69 13.90
CA VAL A 400 -3.01 24.23 14.76
C VAL A 400 -2.55 23.73 16.13
N ARG A 401 -1.27 23.86 16.48
CA ARG A 401 -0.65 23.43 17.74
C ARG A 401 -0.77 21.93 18.02
N ASN A 402 -0.81 21.10 16.98
CA ASN A 402 -0.82 19.64 17.10
C ASN A 402 0.62 19.11 17.17
N ARG A 403 1.19 19.02 18.37
CA ARG A 403 2.58 18.61 18.60
C ARG A 403 2.85 17.17 18.18
N ARG A 404 1.90 16.25 18.41
CA ARG A 404 2.05 14.85 18.00
C ARG A 404 2.15 14.71 16.48
N GLN A 405 1.32 15.48 15.71
CA GLN A 405 1.41 15.48 14.26
C GLN A 405 2.72 16.09 13.76
N GLN A 406 3.25 17.13 14.45
CA GLN A 406 4.59 17.66 14.14
C GLN A 406 5.66 16.60 14.34
N ALA A 407 5.65 15.89 15.48
CA ALA A 407 6.60 14.81 15.76
C ALA A 407 6.52 13.67 14.73
N PHE A 408 5.31 13.29 14.33
CA PHE A 408 5.07 12.27 13.31
C PHE A 408 5.67 12.66 11.95
N SER A 409 5.37 13.87 11.48
CA SER A 409 5.87 14.38 10.20
C SER A 409 7.39 14.51 10.19
N GLU A 410 7.97 15.00 11.29
CA GLU A 410 9.42 15.15 11.43
C GLU A 410 10.15 13.80 11.47
N ALA A 411 9.59 12.80 12.16
CA ALA A 411 10.15 11.45 12.21
C ALA A 411 10.16 10.79 10.82
N LEU A 412 9.08 10.95 10.06
CA LEU A 412 8.99 10.41 8.71
C LEU A 412 9.87 11.17 7.71
N LEU A 413 10.03 12.47 7.89
CA LEU A 413 11.03 13.27 7.15
C LEU A 413 12.45 12.76 7.44
N GLY A 414 12.76 12.48 8.70
CA GLY A 414 14.03 11.85 9.10
C GLY A 414 14.24 10.49 8.43
N ARG A 415 13.19 9.66 8.32
CA ARG A 415 13.24 8.38 7.56
C ARG A 415 13.62 8.62 6.10
N VAL A 416 13.01 9.59 5.43
CA VAL A 416 13.31 9.91 4.03
C VAL A 416 14.75 10.37 3.86
N HIS A 417 15.23 11.24 4.74
CA HIS A 417 16.63 11.68 4.73
C HIS A 417 17.61 10.53 4.93
N LEU A 418 17.29 9.59 5.84
CA LEU A 418 18.10 8.36 6.01
C LEU A 418 18.15 7.53 4.73
N ILE A 419 17.01 7.28 4.10
CA ILE A 419 16.92 6.49 2.85
C ILE A 419 17.74 7.15 1.74
N ARG A 420 17.74 8.48 1.65
CA ARG A 420 18.54 9.25 0.68
C ARG A 420 20.01 9.39 1.03
N GLY A 421 20.42 8.96 2.24
CA GLY A 421 21.81 9.06 2.72
C GLY A 421 22.17 10.42 3.31
N ASP A 422 21.22 11.31 3.52
CA ASP A 422 21.41 12.62 4.14
C ASP A 422 21.46 12.51 5.66
N LEU A 423 22.47 11.79 6.18
CA LEU A 423 22.55 11.37 7.59
C LEU A 423 22.49 12.53 8.59
N LYS A 424 23.01 13.71 8.23
CA LYS A 424 22.94 14.91 9.08
C LYS A 424 21.53 15.44 9.22
N LEU A 425 20.79 15.50 8.11
CA LEU A 425 19.39 15.92 8.12
C LEU A 425 18.51 14.89 8.82
N ALA A 426 18.75 13.60 8.55
CA ALA A 426 18.09 12.51 9.24
C ALA A 426 18.23 12.62 10.76
N ALA A 427 19.47 12.78 11.24
CA ALA A 427 19.76 12.95 12.66
C ALA A 427 19.02 14.14 13.27
N ALA A 428 19.10 15.31 12.62
CA ALA A 428 18.45 16.52 13.14
C ALA A 428 16.93 16.39 13.22
N SER A 429 16.28 15.77 12.23
CA SER A 429 14.85 15.55 12.23
C SER A 429 14.43 14.52 13.30
N LEU A 430 15.16 13.41 13.41
CA LEU A 430 14.85 12.36 14.38
C LEU A 430 15.09 12.80 15.83
N ASP A 431 16.15 13.58 16.10
CA ASP A 431 16.42 14.13 17.43
C ASP A 431 15.28 15.07 17.86
N ARG A 432 14.81 15.98 16.98
CA ARG A 432 13.63 16.80 17.26
C ARG A 432 12.35 15.98 17.49
N ALA A 433 12.15 14.95 16.69
CA ALA A 433 10.99 14.08 16.87
C ALA A 433 11.01 13.38 18.23
N LEU A 434 12.17 12.87 18.68
CA LEU A 434 12.35 12.26 20.00
C LEU A 434 12.08 13.25 21.14
N GLU A 435 12.55 14.49 21.04
CA GLU A 435 12.25 15.55 22.01
C GLU A 435 10.72 15.75 22.13
N TRP A 436 10.03 15.92 21.02
CA TRP A 436 8.58 16.15 21.04
C TRP A 436 7.78 14.92 21.49
N ILE A 437 8.23 13.71 21.16
CA ILE A 437 7.64 12.45 21.65
C ILE A 437 7.75 12.36 23.17
N ALA A 438 8.89 12.75 23.73
CA ALA A 438 9.11 12.77 25.17
C ALA A 438 8.21 13.83 25.86
N GLU A 439 8.12 15.05 25.31
CA GLU A 439 7.21 16.11 25.79
C GLU A 439 5.74 15.65 25.81
N GLU A 440 5.31 14.96 24.76
CA GLU A 440 3.92 14.49 24.58
C GLU A 440 3.65 13.14 25.27
N HIS A 441 4.63 12.54 25.91
CA HIS A 441 4.55 11.19 26.50
C HIS A 441 4.05 10.13 25.53
N TRP A 442 4.46 10.22 24.25
CA TRP A 442 3.99 9.34 23.20
C TRP A 442 4.91 8.11 23.01
N THR A 443 4.96 7.27 24.03
CA THR A 443 5.86 6.11 24.09
C THR A 443 5.59 5.06 23.00
N ALA A 444 4.35 4.96 22.49
CA ALA A 444 4.00 4.00 21.45
C ALA A 444 4.68 4.26 20.09
N PHE A 445 5.10 5.49 19.80
CA PHE A 445 5.79 5.84 18.55
C PHE A 445 7.32 5.94 18.70
N GLU A 446 7.81 5.97 19.91
CA GLU A 446 9.25 6.08 20.22
C GLU A 446 10.09 4.94 19.60
N PRO A 447 9.66 3.64 19.59
CA PRO A 447 10.44 2.56 19.01
C PRO A 447 10.79 2.79 17.54
N PHE A 448 9.85 3.31 16.75
CA PHE A 448 10.09 3.66 15.35
C PHE A 448 11.22 4.68 15.22
N VAL A 449 11.12 5.78 15.96
CA VAL A 449 12.09 6.90 15.83
C VAL A 449 13.47 6.49 16.36
N ALA A 450 13.52 5.75 17.46
CA ALA A 450 14.76 5.20 17.99
C ALA A 450 15.44 4.23 17.00
N GLY A 451 14.66 3.33 16.38
CA GLY A 451 15.18 2.39 15.38
C GLY A 451 15.75 3.10 14.15
N VAL A 452 15.02 4.06 13.57
CA VAL A 452 15.49 4.84 12.42
C VAL A 452 16.70 5.70 12.79
N ARG A 453 16.75 6.25 14.01
CA ARG A 453 17.90 7.00 14.51
C ARG A 453 19.12 6.10 14.74
N GLY A 454 18.91 4.88 15.21
CA GLY A 454 19.95 3.85 15.31
C GLY A 454 20.54 3.48 13.95
N GLU A 455 19.69 3.27 12.95
CA GLU A 455 20.15 3.07 11.57
C GLU A 455 20.93 4.29 11.01
N THR A 456 20.57 5.51 11.43
CA THR A 456 21.33 6.71 11.07
C THR A 456 22.75 6.68 11.64
N TYR A 457 22.92 6.21 12.89
CA TYR A 457 24.23 6.00 13.47
C TYR A 457 25.00 4.87 12.77
N LEU A 458 24.31 3.77 12.43
CA LEU A 458 24.93 2.67 11.68
C LEU A 458 25.46 3.15 10.33
N GLY A 459 24.66 3.93 9.58
CA GLY A 459 25.09 4.54 8.32
C GLY A 459 26.25 5.53 8.47
N ALA A 460 26.43 6.14 9.64
CA ALA A 460 27.56 7.01 9.98
C ALA A 460 28.78 6.26 10.52
N GLY A 461 28.74 4.93 10.64
CA GLY A 461 29.82 4.10 11.21
C GLY A 461 29.96 4.17 12.74
N ARG A 462 28.96 4.73 13.43
CA ARG A 462 28.93 4.87 14.90
C ARG A 462 28.24 3.65 15.51
N LEU A 463 28.93 2.50 15.49
CA LEU A 463 28.32 1.20 15.80
C LEU A 463 27.82 1.06 17.25
N GLU A 464 28.54 1.62 18.23
CA GLU A 464 28.16 1.57 19.64
C GLU A 464 26.88 2.39 19.92
N ASP A 465 26.79 3.60 19.34
CA ASP A 465 25.61 4.44 19.46
C ASP A 465 24.40 3.82 18.73
N ALA A 466 24.65 3.16 17.58
CA ALA A 466 23.64 2.42 16.85
C ALA A 466 23.07 1.29 17.69
N ALA A 467 23.92 0.46 18.29
CA ALA A 467 23.53 -0.66 19.14
C ALA A 467 22.59 -0.23 20.26
N ALA A 468 22.93 0.83 20.99
CA ALA A 468 22.12 1.31 22.12
C ALA A 468 20.69 1.72 21.72
N LEU A 469 20.53 2.38 20.55
CA LEU A 469 19.20 2.82 20.09
C LEU A 469 18.39 1.71 19.42
N ILE A 470 19.05 0.81 18.69
CA ILE A 470 18.40 -0.32 18.03
C ILE A 470 17.88 -1.31 19.09
N ASP A 471 18.70 -1.65 20.08
CA ASP A 471 18.29 -2.50 21.22
C ASP A 471 17.09 -1.87 21.96
N ARG A 472 17.16 -0.56 22.26
CA ARG A 472 16.02 0.16 22.86
C ARG A 472 14.77 0.05 22.01
N SER A 473 14.88 0.24 20.68
CA SER A 473 13.77 0.10 19.75
C SER A 473 13.15 -1.30 19.81
N TRP A 474 14.01 -2.33 19.78
CA TRP A 474 13.57 -3.72 19.87
C TRP A 474 12.80 -4.00 21.17
N VAL A 475 13.40 -3.66 22.32
CA VAL A 475 12.80 -3.93 23.64
C VAL A 475 11.44 -3.25 23.78
N MET A 476 11.32 -1.99 23.36
CA MET A 476 10.06 -1.26 23.44
C MET A 476 9.00 -1.79 22.46
N ALA A 477 9.41 -2.19 21.25
CA ALA A 477 8.52 -2.78 20.26
C ALA A 477 8.00 -4.16 20.69
N ASP A 478 8.87 -4.99 21.28
CA ASP A 478 8.53 -6.32 21.81
C ASP A 478 7.53 -6.21 22.98
N LEU A 479 7.79 -5.30 23.93
CA LEU A 479 6.86 -5.02 25.04
C LEU A 479 5.50 -4.50 24.56
N ALA A 480 5.47 -3.74 23.49
CA ALA A 480 4.22 -3.23 22.88
C ALA A 480 3.54 -4.25 21.96
N GLY A 481 4.19 -5.35 21.59
CA GLY A 481 3.72 -6.31 20.60
C GLY A 481 3.61 -5.71 19.19
N ASP A 482 4.42 -4.67 18.87
CA ASP A 482 4.40 -4.03 17.55
C ASP A 482 5.36 -4.74 16.58
N HIS A 483 4.80 -5.63 15.77
CA HIS A 483 5.55 -6.44 14.82
C HIS A 483 6.22 -5.63 13.71
N CYS A 484 5.71 -4.43 13.38
CA CYS A 484 6.33 -3.55 12.40
C CYS A 484 7.63 -2.96 12.92
N TYR A 485 7.61 -2.46 14.16
CA TYR A 485 8.81 -1.89 14.79
C TYR A 485 9.79 -2.98 15.22
N MET A 486 9.31 -4.17 15.61
CA MET A 486 10.17 -5.35 15.82
C MET A 486 10.94 -5.71 14.54
N ALA A 487 10.26 -5.76 13.38
CA ALA A 487 10.90 -6.06 12.10
C ALA A 487 11.93 -4.98 11.70
N LEU A 488 11.65 -3.71 11.98
CA LEU A 488 12.58 -2.60 11.75
C LEU A 488 13.86 -2.79 12.59
N ALA A 489 13.69 -2.98 13.90
CA ALA A 489 14.80 -3.16 14.82
C ALA A 489 15.61 -4.43 14.51
N ALA A 490 14.95 -5.55 14.23
CA ALA A 490 15.62 -6.80 13.86
C ALA A 490 16.46 -6.67 12.57
N GLY A 491 15.93 -5.98 11.55
CA GLY A 491 16.67 -5.70 10.32
C GLY A 491 17.88 -4.79 10.57
N ALA A 492 17.76 -3.83 11.46
CA ALA A 492 18.87 -2.95 11.87
C ALA A 492 19.93 -3.71 12.69
N GLU A 493 19.52 -4.56 13.65
CA GLU A 493 20.42 -5.46 14.40
C GLU A 493 21.18 -6.40 13.48
N ALA A 494 20.50 -7.02 12.52
CA ALA A 494 21.12 -7.90 11.55
C ALA A 494 22.24 -7.19 10.76
N ARG A 495 21.99 -5.95 10.32
CA ARG A 495 23.01 -5.12 9.64
C ARG A 495 24.14 -4.69 10.59
N LEU A 496 23.84 -4.42 11.85
CA LEU A 496 24.84 -4.08 12.87
C LEU A 496 25.79 -5.26 13.11
N PHE A 497 25.25 -6.48 13.31
CA PHE A 497 26.07 -7.68 13.47
C PHE A 497 26.85 -8.04 12.21
N LEU A 498 26.26 -7.81 11.03
CA LEU A 498 26.97 -7.94 9.76
C LEU A 498 28.17 -6.98 9.68
N ALA A 499 28.02 -5.73 10.14
CA ALA A 499 29.10 -4.74 10.19
C ALA A 499 30.21 -5.12 11.18
N HIS A 500 29.88 -5.83 12.27
CA HIS A 500 30.84 -6.41 13.20
C HIS A 500 31.51 -7.71 12.70
N GLY A 501 31.01 -8.29 11.60
CA GLY A 501 31.49 -9.58 11.07
C GLY A 501 30.92 -10.80 11.78
N ASP A 502 29.95 -10.65 12.68
CA ASP A 502 29.24 -11.75 13.33
C ASP A 502 28.06 -12.22 12.47
N LEU A 503 28.39 -13.09 11.50
CA LEU A 503 27.44 -13.58 10.51
C LEU A 503 26.34 -14.45 11.15
N ALA A 504 26.66 -15.19 12.22
CA ALA A 504 25.69 -16.07 12.88
C ALA A 504 24.64 -15.25 13.64
N ALA A 505 25.06 -14.22 14.37
CA ALA A 505 24.14 -13.30 15.03
C ALA A 505 23.29 -12.52 14.03
N ALA A 506 23.86 -12.11 12.88
CA ALA A 506 23.13 -11.44 11.82
C ALA A 506 21.99 -12.32 11.26
N GLU A 507 22.23 -13.61 10.95
CA GLU A 507 21.17 -14.53 10.51
C GLU A 507 20.12 -14.78 11.61
N HIS A 508 20.55 -14.92 12.85
CA HIS A 508 19.62 -15.08 13.98
C HIS A 508 18.63 -13.92 14.09
N TRP A 509 19.08 -12.67 13.95
CA TRP A 509 18.22 -11.51 14.00
C TRP A 509 17.25 -11.43 12.81
N ILE A 510 17.66 -11.88 11.60
CA ILE A 510 16.73 -12.02 10.48
C ILE A 510 15.61 -13.00 10.83
N ASP A 511 15.93 -14.16 11.37
CA ASP A 511 14.92 -15.16 11.73
C ASP A 511 13.96 -14.63 12.82
N ARG A 512 14.45 -13.91 13.80
CA ARG A 512 13.62 -13.24 14.82
C ARG A 512 12.67 -12.19 14.25
N GLY A 513 13.10 -11.43 13.26
CA GLY A 513 12.29 -10.38 12.65
C GLY A 513 11.21 -10.87 11.70
N LEU A 514 11.37 -12.10 11.17
CA LEU A 514 10.41 -12.68 10.22
C LEU A 514 9.15 -13.23 10.91
N GLU A 515 9.19 -13.50 12.19
CA GLU A 515 8.08 -14.03 12.99
C GLU A 515 7.95 -13.24 14.31
N PRO A 516 6.80 -12.61 14.53
CA PRO A 516 5.58 -12.56 13.71
C PRO A 516 5.68 -11.56 12.56
N SER A 517 4.93 -11.82 11.48
CA SER A 517 4.96 -11.00 10.26
C SER A 517 4.42 -9.58 10.48
N PRO A 518 5.11 -8.53 10.02
CA PRO A 518 4.60 -7.17 10.02
C PRO A 518 3.32 -7.02 9.19
N TRP A 519 2.40 -6.18 9.62
CA TRP A 519 1.17 -5.88 8.86
C TRP A 519 1.35 -4.78 7.82
N TYR A 520 2.36 -3.94 7.94
CA TYR A 520 2.70 -2.92 6.97
C TYR A 520 3.82 -3.44 6.06
N LEU A 521 3.52 -3.61 4.77
CA LEU A 521 4.40 -4.29 3.82
C LEU A 521 5.77 -3.61 3.63
N TRP A 522 5.87 -2.28 3.86
CA TRP A 522 7.15 -1.58 3.81
C TRP A 522 8.17 -2.17 4.80
N TYR A 523 7.75 -2.49 6.03
CA TYR A 523 8.65 -3.13 7.01
C TYR A 523 9.06 -4.54 6.58
N THR A 524 8.13 -5.28 5.97
CA THR A 524 8.44 -6.60 5.40
C THR A 524 9.47 -6.49 4.29
N ALA A 525 9.32 -5.52 3.36
CA ALA A 525 10.27 -5.30 2.27
C ALA A 525 11.67 -4.93 2.81
N ARG A 526 11.72 -4.04 3.81
CA ARG A 526 12.97 -3.63 4.43
C ARG A 526 13.68 -4.77 5.15
N LEU A 527 12.95 -5.63 5.86
CA LEU A 527 13.49 -6.82 6.50
C LEU A 527 13.97 -7.85 5.48
N LEU A 528 13.23 -8.07 4.39
CA LEU A 528 13.64 -8.97 3.31
C LEU A 528 14.90 -8.46 2.58
N ASP A 529 15.06 -7.14 2.43
CA ASP A 529 16.28 -6.53 1.90
C ASP A 529 17.49 -6.81 2.81
N ALA A 530 17.32 -6.64 4.14
CA ALA A 530 18.36 -7.00 5.11
C ALA A 530 18.66 -8.51 5.09
N ALA A 531 17.62 -9.35 4.97
CA ALA A 531 17.78 -10.80 4.88
C ALA A 531 18.56 -11.22 3.62
N ALA A 532 18.29 -10.57 2.49
CA ALA A 532 19.05 -10.79 1.26
C ALA A 532 20.52 -10.36 1.42
N GLU A 533 20.78 -9.19 2.00
CA GLU A 533 22.15 -8.71 2.30
C GLU A 533 22.93 -9.70 3.16
N VAL A 534 22.36 -10.10 4.29
CA VAL A 534 22.99 -11.02 5.25
C VAL A 534 23.22 -12.40 4.60
N THR A 535 22.20 -12.99 3.98
CA THR A 535 22.31 -14.35 3.43
C THR A 535 23.22 -14.43 2.20
N ILE A 536 23.36 -13.35 1.43
CA ILE A 536 24.38 -13.26 0.38
C ILE A 536 25.80 -13.20 1.01
N ALA A 537 25.97 -12.39 2.05
CA ALA A 537 27.26 -12.25 2.74
C ALA A 537 27.71 -13.55 3.42
N THR A 538 26.76 -14.34 3.97
CA THR A 538 27.05 -15.66 4.59
C THR A 538 27.17 -16.80 3.58
N GLY A 539 26.84 -16.58 2.30
CA GLY A 539 26.76 -17.65 1.29
C GLY A 539 25.62 -18.65 1.57
N SER A 540 24.59 -18.24 2.31
CA SER A 540 23.46 -19.08 2.70
C SER A 540 22.63 -19.52 1.48
N PRO A 541 22.21 -20.80 1.39
CA PRO A 541 21.34 -21.27 0.32
C PRO A 541 19.95 -20.63 0.33
N ARG A 542 19.61 -19.90 1.41
CA ARG A 542 18.34 -19.15 1.55
C ARG A 542 18.32 -17.84 0.76
N ALA A 543 19.48 -17.35 0.27
CA ALA A 543 19.62 -16.03 -0.33
C ALA A 543 18.63 -15.80 -1.48
N LEU A 544 18.58 -16.71 -2.46
CA LEU A 544 17.68 -16.59 -3.62
C LEU A 544 16.20 -16.51 -3.19
N ARG A 545 15.79 -17.29 -2.19
CA ARG A 545 14.42 -17.27 -1.67
C ARG A 545 14.04 -15.89 -1.09
N PHE A 546 14.94 -15.23 -0.38
CA PHE A 546 14.67 -13.88 0.17
C PHE A 546 14.63 -12.83 -0.93
N VAL A 547 15.53 -12.92 -1.90
CA VAL A 547 15.56 -12.04 -3.07
C VAL A 547 14.27 -12.16 -3.89
N ASP A 548 13.79 -13.39 -4.14
CA ASP A 548 12.55 -13.64 -4.88
C ASP A 548 11.33 -13.10 -4.12
N ARG A 549 11.27 -13.31 -2.80
CA ARG A 549 10.21 -12.76 -1.95
C ARG A 549 10.20 -11.24 -1.95
N LEU A 550 11.38 -10.61 -1.86
CA LEU A 550 11.52 -9.15 -1.94
C LEU A 550 11.03 -8.63 -3.29
N GLY A 551 11.49 -9.23 -4.39
CA GLY A 551 11.11 -8.83 -5.75
C GLY A 551 9.59 -8.93 -5.96
N ALA A 552 8.99 -10.07 -5.64
CA ALA A 552 7.56 -10.30 -5.79
C ALA A 552 6.72 -9.34 -4.94
N LEU A 553 7.14 -9.07 -3.69
CA LEU A 553 6.46 -8.12 -2.82
C LEU A 553 6.60 -6.70 -3.36
N ALA A 554 7.80 -6.26 -3.71
CA ALA A 554 8.07 -4.91 -4.18
C ALA A 554 7.35 -4.59 -5.50
N SER A 555 7.35 -5.54 -6.45
CA SER A 555 6.68 -5.39 -7.75
C SER A 555 5.17 -5.19 -7.58
N ARG A 556 4.52 -6.08 -6.83
CA ARG A 556 3.05 -5.97 -6.62
C ARG A 556 2.64 -4.72 -5.83
N SER A 557 3.55 -4.18 -4.99
CA SER A 557 3.28 -3.02 -4.13
C SER A 557 3.77 -1.69 -4.71
N GLY A 558 4.35 -1.68 -5.90
CA GLY A 558 4.89 -0.48 -6.54
C GLY A 558 6.08 0.15 -5.79
N MET A 559 6.79 -0.63 -4.97
CA MET A 559 7.94 -0.18 -4.18
C MET A 559 9.21 -0.19 -5.03
N ARG A 560 9.32 0.79 -5.94
CA ARG A 560 10.33 0.82 -7.03
C ARG A 560 11.77 0.65 -6.55
N GLU A 561 12.17 1.26 -5.45
CA GLU A 561 13.54 1.07 -4.92
C GLU A 561 13.80 -0.37 -4.52
N PHE A 562 12.85 -1.04 -3.86
CA PHE A 562 13.02 -2.44 -3.47
C PHE A 562 13.00 -3.39 -4.68
N VAL A 563 12.35 -3.03 -5.79
CA VAL A 563 12.49 -3.75 -7.07
C VAL A 563 13.94 -3.65 -7.56
N VAL A 564 14.52 -2.44 -7.58
CA VAL A 564 15.92 -2.25 -7.96
C VAL A 564 16.87 -3.02 -7.05
N ARG A 565 16.65 -3.00 -5.72
CA ARG A 565 17.47 -3.73 -4.75
C ARG A 565 17.37 -5.24 -4.95
N ALA A 566 16.17 -5.78 -5.19
CA ALA A 566 15.97 -7.20 -5.47
C ALA A 566 16.71 -7.62 -6.74
N GLN A 567 16.63 -6.83 -7.83
CA GLN A 567 17.37 -7.09 -9.05
C GLN A 567 18.89 -6.98 -8.83
N SER A 568 19.36 -6.02 -8.03
CA SER A 568 20.77 -5.91 -7.65
C SER A 568 21.27 -7.13 -6.87
N HIS A 569 20.48 -7.63 -5.93
CA HIS A 569 20.80 -8.86 -5.18
C HIS A 569 20.83 -10.08 -6.11
N ARG A 570 19.85 -10.20 -7.03
CA ARG A 570 19.77 -11.29 -8.01
C ARG A 570 20.98 -11.28 -8.97
N ALA A 571 21.40 -10.10 -9.42
CA ALA A 571 22.61 -9.92 -10.25
C ALA A 571 23.87 -10.42 -9.54
N VAL A 572 24.02 -10.16 -8.23
CA VAL A 572 25.13 -10.70 -7.42
C VAL A 572 25.09 -12.24 -7.32
N LEU A 573 23.90 -12.83 -7.37
CA LEU A 573 23.71 -14.29 -7.39
C LEU A 573 23.89 -14.91 -8.80
N GLY A 574 24.30 -14.11 -9.81
CA GLY A 574 24.66 -14.59 -11.14
C GLY A 574 23.58 -14.44 -12.21
N ASP A 575 22.50 -13.71 -11.96
CA ASP A 575 21.46 -13.46 -12.97
C ASP A 575 21.86 -12.28 -13.88
N GLU A 576 22.28 -12.60 -15.12
CA GLU A 576 22.71 -11.62 -16.12
C GLU A 576 21.57 -10.68 -16.56
N ALA A 577 20.33 -11.18 -16.66
CA ALA A 577 19.19 -10.36 -17.06
C ALA A 577 18.87 -9.32 -15.97
N ALA A 578 18.97 -9.71 -14.70
CA ALA A 578 18.84 -8.81 -13.57
C ALA A 578 19.95 -7.74 -13.60
N ALA A 579 21.20 -8.10 -13.89
CA ALA A 579 22.30 -7.14 -13.99
C ALA A 579 22.07 -6.07 -15.06
N LEU A 580 21.50 -6.44 -16.21
CA LEU A 580 21.15 -5.50 -17.29
C LEU A 580 19.97 -4.58 -16.91
N SER A 581 19.04 -5.04 -16.08
CA SER A 581 17.85 -4.26 -15.71
C SER A 581 18.13 -3.20 -14.64
N VAL A 582 19.09 -3.43 -13.74
CA VAL A 582 19.39 -2.55 -12.59
C VAL A 582 19.65 -1.09 -12.99
N PRO A 583 20.56 -0.74 -13.93
CA PRO A 583 20.81 0.65 -14.30
C PRO A 583 19.59 1.34 -14.89
N TRP A 584 18.78 0.57 -15.63
CA TRP A 584 17.59 1.09 -16.29
C TRP A 584 16.49 1.42 -15.26
N LEU A 585 16.23 0.53 -14.31
CA LEU A 585 15.25 0.73 -13.25
C LEU A 585 15.64 1.84 -12.27
N ALA A 586 16.94 1.92 -11.92
CA ALA A 586 17.44 2.89 -10.95
C ALA A 586 17.41 4.33 -11.46
N LYS A 587 17.50 4.56 -12.77
CA LYS A 587 17.58 5.90 -13.38
C LYS A 587 16.37 6.80 -13.06
N GLU A 588 15.21 6.22 -12.74
CA GLU A 588 13.98 6.95 -12.40
C GLU A 588 13.88 7.31 -10.93
N ILE A 589 14.83 6.87 -10.10
CA ILE A 589 14.77 7.05 -8.64
C ILE A 589 15.80 8.10 -8.23
N ASP A 590 15.34 9.28 -7.84
CA ASP A 590 16.20 10.33 -7.26
C ASP A 590 16.61 9.96 -5.83
N ASN A 591 17.60 9.04 -5.74
CA ASN A 591 18.19 8.62 -4.49
C ASN A 591 19.71 8.47 -4.59
N PRO A 592 20.49 9.47 -4.09
CA PRO A 592 21.94 9.41 -4.11
C PRO A 592 22.53 8.20 -3.39
N ALA A 593 21.90 7.75 -2.29
CA ALA A 593 22.36 6.57 -1.55
C ALA A 593 22.17 5.29 -2.36
N LEU A 594 21.08 5.15 -3.11
CA LEU A 594 20.87 4.03 -4.01
C LEU A 594 21.93 4.04 -5.13
N THR A 595 22.18 5.19 -5.75
CA THR A 595 23.23 5.35 -6.76
C THR A 595 24.59 4.92 -6.21
N ALA A 596 24.97 5.39 -5.02
CA ALA A 596 26.21 5.00 -4.37
C ALA A 596 26.27 3.50 -4.01
N PHE A 597 25.14 2.92 -3.59
CA PHE A 597 25.03 1.48 -3.31
C PHE A 597 25.29 0.65 -4.58
N LEU A 598 24.66 1.01 -5.68
CA LEU A 598 24.81 0.30 -6.96
C LEU A 598 26.22 0.48 -7.56
N ALA A 599 26.80 1.66 -7.45
CA ALA A 599 28.17 1.92 -7.89
C ALA A 599 29.19 1.04 -7.16
N ARG A 600 29.06 0.91 -5.83
CA ARG A 600 29.94 0.03 -5.03
C ARG A 600 29.76 -1.45 -5.38
N ARG A 601 28.55 -1.88 -5.70
CA ARG A 601 28.19 -3.30 -5.85
C ARG A 601 28.42 -3.83 -7.26
N HIS A 602 28.20 -3.00 -8.26
CA HIS A 602 28.25 -3.38 -9.69
C HIS A 602 29.23 -2.57 -10.53
N GLY A 603 29.94 -1.59 -9.95
CA GLY A 603 30.81 -0.68 -10.70
C GLY A 603 30.06 0.20 -11.71
N VAL A 604 28.75 0.32 -11.59
CA VAL A 604 27.89 1.08 -12.52
C VAL A 604 27.80 2.54 -12.06
N THR A 605 28.21 3.46 -12.94
CA THR A 605 27.92 4.89 -12.80
C THR A 605 26.59 5.16 -13.51
N LEU A 606 25.56 5.58 -12.76
CA LEU A 606 24.22 5.90 -13.26
C LEU A 606 24.14 7.32 -13.81
#